data_20175d9fb77f4d66793145eb0932e184
#
_entry.id   20175d9fb77f4d66793145eb0932e184
#
_cell.length_a   1.000
_cell.length_b   1.000
_cell.length_c   1.000
_cell.angle_alpha   90.00
_cell.angle_beta   90.00
_cell.angle_gamma   90.00
#
_symmetry.space_group_name_H-M   'P 1'
#
loop_
_entity.id
_entity.type
_entity.pdbx_description
1 polymer ?
#
loop_
_entity_poly.entity_id
_entity_poly.type
_entity_poly.pdbx_seq_one_letter_code
_entity_poly.pdbx_strand_id
1 'polypeptide(L)'
;MIISTVFGKIDDVIFGSLVFFSYLCSMKKDEMIALLQQQISFLQQLLREANRKADALLKEVASLRNLLERKSEEEAKQKRIIKGLAKISQNKSEKQPSAPASQEAVPGQPSEKKERAHTNNGAKRKQHLEVEVVEENVDPEDPRFNKDLARLYKTRDVIRYELIPMRFIKKVYHVRTYTQNDEYFSGKAPDAPFLNSQYDGSFIAGMAQLRYMYAMPVERIVKLFNDNGFDMDKGTAHGLLRKTERLFENLYHVLGDAIKEDTYIAGDETYHRVLVDTKNKNGKGIKKAYVWVVTAVNTGLVYYFYHDGSRREDIILDYIKGYRGAFQSDGFSPYRKMAKWLLRLACFQHVKRKLLDCGDDFDTKVIVRLANYIYHQDHKHIIGVDGWTERDHYKWRQQYALPVMRIIRKKLERMAADKSLLPKTEKYDAVHYMLNEWDGLMNIFTRGDYHLDNNLVERLNRYISLSRRNSLFFGSHTGARRAAMFYSLACSCRLQGVNFFKYISDIINKAAAMPPRTPLSKYRDLLPDRWKQKNIAQE
;
A
#
# COMPACT_ATOMS: atom_id res chain seq x y z
N MET A 1 -5.14 14.58 -26.34
CA MET A 1 -5.48 15.87 -27.00
C MET A 1 -6.15 15.70 -28.36
N ILE A 2 -5.74 14.79 -29.23
CA ILE A 2 -6.32 14.62 -30.60
C ILE A 2 -7.72 13.96 -30.58
N ILE A 3 -8.01 13.06 -29.64
CA ILE A 3 -9.29 12.33 -29.55
C ILE A 3 -10.42 13.22 -28.99
N SER A 4 -10.15 14.16 -28.08
CA SER A 4 -11.16 15.09 -27.55
C SER A 4 -11.66 16.10 -28.60
N THR A 5 -10.81 16.44 -29.59
CA THR A 5 -11.18 17.37 -30.66
C THR A 5 -12.06 16.72 -31.73
N VAL A 6 -11.99 15.39 -31.88
CA VAL A 6 -12.83 14.65 -32.84
C VAL A 6 -14.22 14.37 -32.28
N PHE A 7 -14.35 14.07 -30.99
CA PHE A 7 -15.65 13.82 -30.36
C PHE A 7 -16.47 15.10 -30.13
N GLY A 8 -15.85 16.23 -29.79
CA GLY A 8 -16.56 17.51 -29.66
C GLY A 8 -17.19 18.01 -30.96
N LYS A 9 -16.64 17.65 -32.12
CA LYS A 9 -17.23 17.99 -33.44
C LYS A 9 -18.38 17.07 -33.87
N ILE A 10 -18.55 15.91 -33.26
CA ILE A 10 -19.65 14.97 -33.59
C ILE A 10 -20.94 15.41 -32.88
N ASP A 11 -20.87 15.95 -31.67
CA ASP A 11 -22.03 16.45 -30.93
C ASP A 11 -22.63 17.72 -31.59
N ASP A 12 -21.79 18.60 -32.14
CA ASP A 12 -22.24 19.77 -32.90
C ASP A 12 -22.95 19.39 -34.22
N VAL A 13 -22.57 18.25 -34.83
CA VAL A 13 -23.21 17.74 -36.06
C VAL A 13 -24.59 17.13 -35.77
N ILE A 14 -24.80 16.51 -34.59
CA ILE A 14 -26.08 15.89 -34.22
C ILE A 14 -27.11 16.95 -33.81
N PHE A 15 -26.72 18.03 -33.14
CA PHE A 15 -27.63 19.13 -32.76
C PHE A 15 -28.04 19.97 -33.96
N GLY A 16 -27.17 20.15 -34.96
CA GLY A 16 -27.49 20.82 -36.23
C GLY A 16 -28.52 20.06 -37.09
N SER A 17 -28.65 18.75 -36.91
CA SER A 17 -29.51 17.91 -37.76
C SER A 17 -31.02 18.13 -37.53
N LEU A 18 -31.45 18.48 -36.30
CA LEU A 18 -32.86 18.71 -35.95
C LEU A 18 -33.38 20.05 -36.46
N VAL A 19 -32.56 21.11 -36.42
CA VAL A 19 -32.88 22.44 -36.98
C VAL A 19 -32.85 22.40 -38.51
N PHE A 20 -31.97 21.62 -39.08
CA PHE A 20 -31.83 21.43 -40.52
C PHE A 20 -33.02 20.68 -41.15
N PHE A 21 -33.62 19.73 -40.44
CA PHE A 21 -34.79 18.98 -40.92
C PHE A 21 -36.03 19.86 -41.07
N SER A 22 -36.22 20.86 -40.19
CA SER A 22 -37.30 21.84 -40.28
C SER A 22 -37.12 22.79 -41.48
N TYR A 23 -35.87 23.12 -41.81
CA TYR A 23 -35.54 23.98 -42.95
C TYR A 23 -35.73 23.24 -44.28
N LEU A 24 -35.38 21.96 -44.36
CA LEU A 24 -35.54 21.12 -45.55
C LEU A 24 -37.00 20.94 -45.98
N CYS A 25 -37.96 20.98 -45.06
CA CYS A 25 -39.38 20.85 -45.36
C CYS A 25 -39.98 22.07 -46.11
N SER A 26 -39.26 23.18 -46.18
CA SER A 26 -39.73 24.46 -46.83
C SER A 26 -39.10 24.72 -48.20
N MET A 27 -38.13 23.91 -48.65
CA MET A 27 -37.38 24.13 -49.90
C MET A 27 -37.98 23.44 -51.12
N LYS A 28 -37.77 24.03 -52.32
CA LYS A 28 -38.11 23.36 -53.59
C LYS A 28 -37.21 22.14 -53.80
N LYS A 29 -37.76 21.11 -54.43
CA LYS A 29 -37.13 19.76 -54.61
C LYS A 29 -35.72 19.86 -55.22
N ASP A 30 -35.52 20.74 -56.19
CA ASP A 30 -34.23 20.85 -56.89
C ASP A 30 -33.14 21.54 -56.05
N GLU A 31 -33.52 22.51 -55.21
CA GLU A 31 -32.63 23.18 -54.26
C GLU A 31 -32.20 22.21 -53.13
N MET A 32 -33.11 21.33 -52.69
CA MET A 32 -32.83 20.30 -51.71
C MET A 32 -31.86 19.25 -52.25
N ILE A 33 -32.01 18.85 -53.50
CA ILE A 33 -31.10 17.91 -54.19
C ILE A 33 -29.68 18.50 -54.26
N ALA A 34 -29.55 19.76 -54.67
CA ALA A 34 -28.26 20.45 -54.78
C ALA A 34 -27.56 20.55 -53.40
N LEU A 35 -28.30 20.87 -52.34
CA LEU A 35 -27.78 20.97 -50.99
C LEU A 35 -27.30 19.62 -50.44
N LEU A 36 -28.07 18.55 -50.70
CA LEU A 36 -27.69 17.19 -50.32
C LEU A 36 -26.45 16.71 -51.07
N GLN A 37 -26.31 17.02 -52.36
CA GLN A 37 -25.11 16.73 -53.16
C GLN A 37 -23.88 17.46 -52.60
N GLN A 38 -24.01 18.70 -52.20
CA GLN A 38 -22.94 19.48 -51.59
C GLN A 38 -22.52 18.85 -50.23
N GLN A 39 -23.48 18.45 -49.41
CA GLN A 39 -23.18 17.77 -48.13
C GLN A 39 -22.53 16.40 -48.31
N ILE A 40 -22.98 15.61 -49.30
CA ILE A 40 -22.36 14.33 -49.62
C ILE A 40 -20.91 14.53 -50.04
N SER A 41 -20.61 15.53 -50.89
CA SER A 41 -19.25 15.86 -51.30
C SER A 41 -18.38 16.25 -50.10
N PHE A 42 -18.88 17.08 -49.20
CA PHE A 42 -18.17 17.51 -47.99
C PHE A 42 -17.89 16.32 -47.07
N LEU A 43 -18.88 15.45 -46.81
CA LEU A 43 -18.69 14.24 -46.02
C LEU A 43 -17.70 13.26 -46.62
N GLN A 44 -17.69 13.12 -47.96
CA GLN A 44 -16.70 12.31 -48.69
C GLN A 44 -15.27 12.88 -48.53
N GLN A 45 -15.13 14.21 -48.51
CA GLN A 45 -13.85 14.87 -48.25
C GLN A 45 -13.36 14.62 -46.81
N LEU A 46 -14.21 14.76 -45.83
CA LEU A 46 -13.90 14.47 -44.41
C LEU A 46 -13.52 12.99 -44.21
N LEU A 47 -14.23 12.09 -44.88
CA LEU A 47 -13.93 10.66 -44.81
C LEU A 47 -12.55 10.34 -45.40
N ARG A 48 -12.20 10.94 -46.52
CA ARG A 48 -10.86 10.79 -47.14
C ARG A 48 -9.75 11.31 -46.20
N GLU A 49 -9.97 12.43 -45.53
CA GLU A 49 -9.00 13.01 -44.60
C GLU A 49 -8.87 12.14 -43.34
N ALA A 50 -9.98 11.62 -42.82
CA ALA A 50 -9.98 10.70 -41.68
C ALA A 50 -9.25 9.40 -42.00
N ASN A 51 -9.47 8.82 -43.19
CA ASN A 51 -8.76 7.63 -43.64
C ASN A 51 -7.25 7.87 -43.78
N ARG A 52 -6.83 9.00 -44.37
CA ARG A 52 -5.39 9.36 -44.44
C ARG A 52 -4.75 9.46 -43.04
N LYS A 53 -5.44 10.06 -42.07
CA LYS A 53 -4.94 10.13 -40.66
C LYS A 53 -4.89 8.74 -40.00
N ALA A 54 -5.87 7.89 -40.29
CA ALA A 54 -5.87 6.51 -39.82
C ALA A 54 -4.71 5.69 -40.37
N ASP A 55 -4.41 5.81 -41.68
CA ASP A 55 -3.29 5.13 -42.31
C ASP A 55 -1.92 5.61 -41.78
N ALA A 56 -1.79 6.92 -41.51
CA ALA A 56 -0.58 7.46 -40.88
C ALA A 56 -0.36 6.90 -39.46
N LEU A 57 -1.43 6.85 -38.63
CA LEU A 57 -1.39 6.26 -37.29
C LEU A 57 -1.09 4.76 -37.32
N LEU A 58 -1.63 4.02 -38.29
CA LEU A 58 -1.32 2.60 -38.45
C LEU A 58 0.16 2.36 -38.77
N LYS A 59 0.78 3.22 -39.59
CA LYS A 59 2.23 3.15 -39.86
C LYS A 59 3.06 3.44 -38.61
N GLU A 60 2.66 4.43 -37.80
CA GLU A 60 3.34 4.76 -36.56
C GLU A 60 3.22 3.62 -35.53
N VAL A 61 2.04 3.03 -35.39
CA VAL A 61 1.81 1.86 -34.52
C VAL A 61 2.66 0.67 -34.97
N ALA A 62 2.78 0.42 -36.27
CA ALA A 62 3.64 -0.63 -36.78
C ALA A 62 5.12 -0.40 -36.46
N SER A 63 5.61 0.84 -36.55
CA SER A 63 6.99 1.20 -36.22
C SER A 63 7.27 1.03 -34.71
N LEU A 64 6.34 1.45 -33.87
CA LEU A 64 6.43 1.27 -32.42
C LEU A 64 6.40 -0.20 -31.99
N ARG A 65 5.62 -1.02 -32.71
CA ARG A 65 5.57 -2.47 -32.47
C ARG A 65 6.93 -3.11 -32.77
N ASN A 66 7.55 -2.78 -33.88
CA ASN A 66 8.87 -3.28 -34.22
C ASN A 66 9.96 -2.87 -33.22
N LEU A 67 9.86 -1.65 -32.65
CA LEU A 67 10.75 -1.18 -31.58
C LEU A 67 10.55 -1.96 -30.28
N LEU A 68 9.32 -2.28 -29.94
CA LEU A 68 8.97 -3.08 -28.76
C LEU A 68 9.48 -4.52 -28.89
N GLU A 69 9.34 -5.13 -30.06
CA GLU A 69 9.85 -6.48 -30.33
C GLU A 69 11.38 -6.53 -30.18
N ARG A 70 12.11 -5.56 -30.74
CA ARG A 70 13.58 -5.45 -30.57
C ARG A 70 13.99 -5.29 -29.09
N LYS A 71 13.30 -4.44 -28.32
CA LYS A 71 13.56 -4.29 -26.87
C LYS A 71 13.27 -5.58 -26.12
N SER A 72 12.20 -6.28 -26.44
CA SER A 72 11.86 -7.57 -25.83
C SER A 72 12.94 -8.65 -26.10
N GLU A 73 13.50 -8.68 -27.30
CA GLU A 73 14.60 -9.58 -27.63
C GLU A 73 15.90 -9.23 -26.88
N GLU A 74 16.20 -7.93 -26.72
CA GLU A 74 17.35 -7.47 -25.92
C GLU A 74 17.19 -7.84 -24.44
N GLU A 75 16.01 -7.64 -23.86
CA GLU A 75 15.73 -8.08 -22.48
C GLU A 75 15.84 -9.60 -22.32
N ALA A 76 15.38 -10.38 -23.30
CA ALA A 76 15.51 -11.83 -23.28
C ALA A 76 16.99 -12.28 -23.36
N LYS A 77 17.82 -11.59 -24.14
CA LYS A 77 19.28 -11.80 -24.19
C LYS A 77 19.95 -11.47 -22.86
N GLN A 78 19.60 -10.32 -22.23
CA GLN A 78 20.12 -9.94 -20.92
C GLN A 78 19.72 -10.94 -19.83
N LYS A 79 18.46 -11.41 -19.82
CA LYS A 79 18.00 -12.45 -18.87
C LYS A 79 18.76 -13.79 -19.03
N ARG A 80 19.13 -14.16 -20.27
CA ARG A 80 19.97 -15.35 -20.53
C ARG A 80 21.39 -15.18 -19.99
N ILE A 81 21.99 -13.99 -20.15
CA ILE A 81 23.32 -13.67 -19.62
C ILE A 81 23.31 -13.69 -18.09
N ILE A 82 22.31 -13.08 -17.44
CA ILE A 82 22.15 -13.07 -15.97
C ILE A 82 21.97 -14.50 -15.43
N LYS A 83 21.16 -15.34 -16.08
CA LYS A 83 21.03 -16.75 -15.72
C LYS A 83 22.34 -17.55 -15.90
N GLY A 84 23.12 -17.24 -16.92
CA GLY A 84 24.45 -17.80 -17.14
C GLY A 84 25.44 -17.44 -16.02
N LEU A 85 25.48 -16.15 -15.66
CA LEU A 85 26.35 -15.66 -14.58
C LEU A 85 25.94 -16.21 -13.20
N ALA A 86 24.63 -16.34 -12.93
CA ALA A 86 24.14 -16.96 -11.70
C ALA A 86 24.54 -18.45 -11.57
N LYS A 87 24.55 -19.22 -12.67
CA LYS A 87 25.05 -20.60 -12.68
C LYS A 87 26.55 -20.67 -12.43
N ILE A 88 27.34 -19.72 -12.93
CA ILE A 88 28.79 -19.66 -12.70
C ILE A 88 29.11 -19.32 -11.24
N SER A 89 28.30 -18.46 -10.59
CA SER A 89 28.49 -18.10 -9.18
C SER A 89 28.11 -19.23 -8.23
N GLN A 90 27.12 -20.06 -8.58
CA GLN A 90 26.73 -21.23 -7.76
C GLN A 90 27.77 -22.35 -7.80
N ASN A 91 28.56 -22.49 -8.86
CA ASN A 91 29.60 -23.50 -8.98
C ASN A 91 30.94 -23.10 -8.31
N LYS A 92 31.06 -21.89 -7.75
CA LYS A 92 32.28 -21.41 -7.07
C LYS A 92 32.26 -21.48 -5.54
N SER A 93 31.17 -21.95 -4.93
CA SER A 93 31.03 -21.98 -3.46
C SER A 93 31.48 -23.26 -2.76
N GLU A 94 32.03 -24.22 -3.48
CA GLU A 94 32.61 -25.42 -2.87
C GLU A 94 34.03 -25.63 -3.35
N LYS A 95 34.99 -24.92 -2.75
CA LYS A 95 36.40 -25.36 -2.49
C LYS A 95 37.19 -24.17 -1.95
N GLN A 96 37.52 -24.22 -0.66
CA GLN A 96 38.64 -23.43 -0.17
C GLN A 96 39.95 -23.95 -0.76
N PRO A 97 40.86 -23.10 -1.17
CA PRO A 97 42.28 -23.32 -0.97
C PRO A 97 42.98 -22.16 -0.30
N SER A 98 43.88 -22.53 0.57
CA SER A 98 44.96 -21.81 1.21
C SER A 98 45.69 -20.82 0.30
N ALA A 99 46.11 -19.70 0.90
CA ALA A 99 47.03 -18.72 0.31
C ALA A 99 48.37 -19.33 -0.04
N PRO A 100 49.09 -18.75 -1.03
CA PRO A 100 50.14 -17.80 -0.67
C PRO A 100 50.49 -16.74 -1.75
N ALA A 101 51.20 -15.71 -1.24
CA ALA A 101 52.28 -14.90 -1.85
C ALA A 101 51.97 -13.87 -2.96
N SER A 102 52.19 -12.63 -2.57
CA SER A 102 52.78 -11.47 -3.23
C SER A 102 53.28 -11.63 -4.67
N GLN A 103 52.81 -10.73 -5.58
CA GLN A 103 53.64 -10.18 -6.63
C GLN A 103 53.21 -8.72 -6.95
N GLU A 104 54.21 -7.89 -7.11
CA GLU A 104 54.19 -6.46 -7.33
C GLU A 104 53.53 -6.04 -8.65
N ALA A 105 52.77 -4.97 -8.68
CA ALA A 105 52.23 -4.34 -9.87
C ALA A 105 52.97 -3.03 -10.16
N VAL A 106 53.48 -2.91 -11.36
CA VAL A 106 54.17 -1.76 -11.96
C VAL A 106 53.14 -0.67 -12.30
N PRO A 107 53.46 0.65 -12.13
CA PRO A 107 52.51 1.73 -12.36
C PRO A 107 52.38 2.08 -13.85
N GLY A 108 51.15 2.05 -14.35
CA GLY A 108 50.79 2.56 -15.67
C GLY A 108 50.22 3.98 -15.61
N GLN A 109 50.55 4.77 -16.61
CA GLN A 109 50.32 6.20 -16.80
C GLN A 109 48.85 6.66 -16.65
N PRO A 110 48.60 7.94 -16.29
CA PRO A 110 47.24 8.46 -16.08
C PRO A 110 46.53 8.78 -17.40
N SER A 111 45.37 8.23 -17.58
CA SER A 111 44.44 8.62 -18.66
C SER A 111 43.65 9.87 -18.23
N GLU A 112 43.64 10.87 -19.11
CA GLU A 112 42.89 12.11 -18.95
C GLU A 112 41.39 11.85 -18.75
N LYS A 113 40.86 12.31 -17.60
CA LYS A 113 39.42 12.32 -17.30
C LYS A 113 38.78 13.51 -18.01
N LYS A 114 37.99 13.25 -19.05
CA LYS A 114 37.03 14.24 -19.59
C LYS A 114 36.07 14.68 -18.47
N GLU A 115 36.10 15.96 -18.15
CA GLU A 115 35.11 16.60 -17.28
C GLU A 115 33.70 16.48 -17.91
N ARG A 116 32.83 15.75 -17.25
CA ARG A 116 31.39 15.77 -17.55
C ARG A 116 30.79 16.98 -16.82
N ALA A 117 30.27 17.92 -17.60
CA ALA A 117 29.50 19.04 -17.09
C ALA A 117 28.30 18.51 -16.26
N HIS A 118 28.31 18.78 -14.95
CA HIS A 118 27.18 18.52 -14.09
C HIS A 118 26.08 19.54 -14.37
N THR A 119 25.06 19.15 -15.13
CA THR A 119 23.79 19.86 -15.14
C THR A 119 23.08 19.63 -13.81
N ASN A 120 23.14 20.62 -12.93
CA ASN A 120 22.36 20.67 -11.70
C ASN A 120 20.87 20.85 -12.02
N ASN A 121 20.15 19.77 -12.28
CA ASN A 121 18.69 19.78 -12.14
C ASN A 121 18.39 19.79 -10.65
N GLY A 122 18.01 20.97 -10.14
CA GLY A 122 17.75 21.25 -8.72
C GLY A 122 16.55 20.48 -8.16
N ALA A 123 16.71 19.18 -7.94
CA ALA A 123 15.84 18.48 -7.04
C ALA A 123 16.10 19.03 -5.62
N LYS A 124 15.10 19.72 -5.04
CA LYS A 124 15.16 20.20 -3.66
C LYS A 124 15.51 19.01 -2.76
N ARG A 125 16.66 19.09 -2.07
CA ARG A 125 17.07 18.08 -1.08
C ARG A 125 15.99 18.02 -0.01
N LYS A 126 15.52 16.80 0.31
CA LYS A 126 14.55 16.60 1.40
C LYS A 126 15.17 17.11 2.70
N GLN A 127 14.42 17.93 3.43
CA GLN A 127 14.81 18.33 4.77
C GLN A 127 14.62 17.14 5.72
N HIS A 128 15.61 16.84 6.53
CA HIS A 128 15.57 15.84 7.59
C HIS A 128 15.17 16.56 8.89
N LEU A 129 13.86 16.63 9.16
CA LEU A 129 13.29 17.45 10.24
C LEU A 129 13.54 16.92 11.67
N GLU A 130 13.97 15.66 11.83
CA GLU A 130 14.16 15.02 13.15
C GLU A 130 15.60 14.55 13.39
N VAL A 131 16.58 15.17 12.75
CA VAL A 131 18.00 14.85 12.95
C VAL A 131 18.59 15.86 13.92
N GLU A 132 19.27 15.38 14.96
CA GLU A 132 20.07 16.23 15.86
C GLU A 132 21.13 16.95 15.04
N VAL A 133 21.22 18.27 15.19
CA VAL A 133 22.20 19.10 14.50
C VAL A 133 23.30 19.44 15.50
N VAL A 134 24.50 18.98 15.21
CA VAL A 134 25.73 19.36 15.94
C VAL A 134 26.51 20.27 15.04
N GLU A 135 26.77 21.48 15.53
CA GLU A 135 27.59 22.49 14.81
C GLU A 135 28.99 22.55 15.41
N GLU A 136 29.98 22.36 14.57
CA GLU A 136 31.39 22.43 14.96
C GLU A 136 32.13 23.42 14.06
N ASN A 137 32.92 24.28 14.68
CA ASN A 137 33.82 25.17 13.96
C ASN A 137 35.15 24.45 13.67
N VAL A 138 35.46 24.31 12.38
CA VAL A 138 36.70 23.67 11.94
C VAL A 138 37.69 24.77 11.49
N ASP A 139 38.74 24.95 12.25
CA ASP A 139 39.81 25.86 11.93
C ASP A 139 40.90 25.16 11.09
N PRO A 140 41.75 25.91 10.35
CA PRO A 140 42.88 25.35 9.61
C PRO A 140 43.90 24.66 10.51
N GLU A 141 44.34 23.47 10.11
CA GLU A 141 45.40 22.70 10.80
C GLU A 141 46.82 23.05 10.31
N ASP A 142 46.95 24.04 9.40
CA ASP A 142 48.26 24.45 8.87
C ASP A 142 49.13 25.08 10.00
N PRO A 143 50.35 24.57 10.25
CA PRO A 143 51.23 25.10 11.31
C PRO A 143 51.56 26.59 11.20
N ARG A 144 51.39 27.19 10.04
CA ARG A 144 51.60 28.62 9.78
C ARG A 144 50.38 29.47 10.10
N PHE A 145 49.21 28.84 10.36
CA PHE A 145 47.99 29.55 10.71
C PHE A 145 48.02 29.97 12.18
N ASN A 146 47.83 31.25 12.43
CA ASN A 146 47.68 31.81 13.79
C ASN A 146 46.30 32.47 13.88
N LYS A 147 45.42 31.92 14.70
CA LYS A 147 44.03 32.37 14.87
C LYS A 147 43.97 33.80 15.44
N ASP A 148 44.91 34.20 16.31
CA ASP A 148 44.90 35.52 16.94
C ASP A 148 45.30 36.66 15.96
N LEU A 149 45.98 36.32 14.88
CA LEU A 149 46.38 37.25 13.82
C LEU A 149 45.47 37.19 12.60
N ALA A 150 44.62 36.18 12.53
CA ALA A 150 43.80 35.91 11.35
C ALA A 150 42.43 36.55 11.45
N ARG A 151 41.92 37.06 10.32
CA ARG A 151 40.54 37.54 10.18
C ARG A 151 39.74 36.54 9.36
N LEU A 152 38.57 36.16 9.88
CA LEU A 152 37.64 35.27 9.14
C LEU A 152 37.23 35.91 7.81
N TYR A 153 37.54 35.24 6.70
CA TYR A 153 37.20 35.70 5.35
C TYR A 153 35.87 35.14 4.86
N LYS A 154 35.68 33.83 5.03
CA LYS A 154 34.47 33.13 4.55
C LYS A 154 34.24 31.84 5.31
N THR A 155 32.98 31.56 5.64
CA THR A 155 32.53 30.26 6.14
C THR A 155 31.83 29.48 5.01
N ARG A 156 32.08 28.19 4.96
CA ARG A 156 31.42 27.25 4.06
C ARG A 156 30.93 26.07 4.85
N ASP A 157 29.62 25.84 4.82
CA ASP A 157 29.01 24.70 5.49
C ASP A 157 29.28 23.40 4.73
N VAL A 158 29.80 22.41 5.42
CA VAL A 158 30.02 21.07 4.92
C VAL A 158 29.20 20.11 5.76
N ILE A 159 28.10 19.63 5.22
CA ILE A 159 27.19 18.75 5.94
C ILE A 159 27.68 17.29 5.84
N ARG A 160 27.75 16.61 6.97
CA ARG A 160 27.96 15.17 7.11
C ARG A 160 26.83 14.58 7.94
N TYR A 161 26.31 13.42 7.54
CA TYR A 161 25.35 12.67 8.34
C TYR A 161 26.09 11.49 8.96
N GLU A 162 26.08 11.44 10.28
CA GLU A 162 26.62 10.35 11.06
C GLU A 162 25.48 9.44 11.53
N LEU A 163 25.68 8.12 11.49
CA LEU A 163 24.78 7.14 12.05
C LEU A 163 25.35 6.60 13.36
N ILE A 164 24.74 6.97 14.47
CA ILE A 164 25.03 6.36 15.77
C ILE A 164 24.24 5.05 15.86
N PRO A 165 24.91 3.91 16.10
CA PRO A 165 24.23 2.62 16.28
C PRO A 165 23.19 2.66 17.41
N MET A 166 22.29 1.66 17.45
CA MET A 166 21.28 1.51 18.50
C MET A 166 21.89 1.68 19.91
N ARG A 167 21.28 2.57 20.71
CA ARG A 167 21.78 2.94 22.02
C ARG A 167 20.83 2.48 23.11
N PHE A 168 21.34 1.73 24.10
CA PHE A 168 20.62 1.33 25.29
C PHE A 168 21.03 2.21 26.46
N ILE A 169 20.06 2.64 27.30
CA ILE A 169 20.30 3.48 28.45
C ILE A 169 19.87 2.74 29.70
N LYS A 170 20.79 2.49 30.63
CA LYS A 170 20.48 2.00 31.96
C LYS A 170 20.21 3.20 32.88
N LYS A 171 18.94 3.40 33.27
CA LYS A 171 18.58 4.42 34.29
C LYS A 171 18.57 3.78 35.66
N VAL A 172 19.27 4.37 36.61
CA VAL A 172 19.31 3.94 38.00
C VAL A 172 18.62 5.00 38.88
N TYR A 173 17.53 4.63 39.50
CA TYR A 173 16.79 5.51 40.40
C TYR A 173 17.19 5.22 41.85
N HIS A 174 17.84 6.18 42.53
CA HIS A 174 18.17 6.09 43.93
C HIS A 174 16.98 6.59 44.76
N VAL A 175 16.11 5.69 45.18
CA VAL A 175 14.94 6.01 45.98
C VAL A 175 15.39 6.25 47.42
N ARG A 176 15.30 7.50 47.86
CA ARG A 176 15.71 7.92 49.22
C ARG A 176 14.53 7.86 50.14
N THR A 177 14.76 7.35 51.35
CA THR A 177 13.80 7.37 52.47
C THR A 177 14.33 8.26 53.58
N TYR A 178 13.53 9.17 54.03
CA TYR A 178 13.84 10.09 55.11
C TYR A 178 12.96 9.76 56.32
N THR A 179 13.47 10.03 57.51
CA THR A 179 12.69 10.00 58.75
C THR A 179 12.53 11.41 59.30
N GLN A 180 11.31 11.74 59.73
CA GLN A 180 10.98 13.03 60.37
C GLN A 180 9.84 12.78 61.37
N ASN A 181 10.01 13.15 62.62
CA ASN A 181 9.03 12.97 63.69
C ASN A 181 8.53 11.51 63.84
N ASP A 182 9.46 10.54 63.77
CA ASP A 182 9.20 9.10 63.78
C ASP A 182 8.37 8.56 62.62
N GLU A 183 8.10 9.37 61.61
CA GLU A 183 7.49 8.96 60.36
C GLU A 183 8.53 8.79 59.22
N TYR A 184 8.29 7.83 58.30
CA TYR A 184 9.16 7.55 57.19
C TYR A 184 8.55 8.07 55.87
N PHE A 185 9.28 8.89 55.15
CA PHE A 185 8.91 9.44 53.84
C PHE A 185 9.85 8.88 52.78
N SER A 186 9.31 8.04 51.89
CA SER A 186 10.09 7.42 50.81
C SER A 186 9.73 8.01 49.47
N GLY A 187 10.73 8.31 48.66
CA GLY A 187 10.52 8.64 47.27
C GLY A 187 9.91 7.46 46.50
N LYS A 188 9.36 7.73 45.34
CA LYS A 188 8.83 6.71 44.42
C LYS A 188 9.58 6.78 43.08
N ALA A 189 10.15 5.65 42.65
CA ALA A 189 10.68 5.55 41.27
C ALA A 189 9.52 5.52 40.25
N PRO A 190 9.72 5.98 39.01
CA PRO A 190 8.72 5.82 37.97
C PRO A 190 8.28 4.37 37.80
N ASP A 191 6.99 4.15 37.65
CA ASP A 191 6.42 2.82 37.50
C ASP A 191 6.85 2.19 36.17
N ALA A 192 7.32 0.93 36.18
CA ALA A 192 7.53 0.16 35.00
C ALA A 192 6.18 -0.32 34.42
N PRO A 193 6.06 -0.52 33.08
CA PRO A 193 4.82 -0.98 32.47
C PRO A 193 4.31 -2.33 33.00
N PHE A 194 5.22 -3.15 33.52
CA PHE A 194 4.90 -4.45 34.10
C PHE A 194 5.52 -4.58 35.49
N LEU A 195 4.78 -5.17 36.40
CA LEU A 195 5.24 -5.44 37.77
C LEU A 195 6.57 -6.23 37.72
N ASN A 196 7.55 -5.79 38.50
CA ASN A 196 8.89 -6.37 38.59
C ASN A 196 9.65 -6.42 37.24
N SER A 197 9.33 -5.54 36.32
CA SER A 197 10.04 -5.41 35.04
C SER A 197 11.09 -4.31 35.13
N GLN A 198 12.26 -4.56 34.54
CA GLN A 198 13.31 -3.57 34.34
C GLN A 198 13.21 -2.88 32.97
N TYR A 199 12.22 -3.28 32.15
CA TYR A 199 12.06 -2.81 30.77
C TYR A 199 11.02 -1.70 30.72
N ASP A 200 11.42 -0.57 30.22
CA ASP A 200 10.58 0.58 29.94
C ASP A 200 9.68 0.35 28.71
N GLY A 201 8.62 1.14 28.58
CA GLY A 201 7.70 1.07 27.44
C GLY A 201 8.40 1.30 26.09
N SER A 202 9.41 2.17 26.05
CA SER A 202 10.22 2.45 24.86
C SER A 202 11.03 1.23 24.39
N PHE A 203 11.56 0.44 25.32
CA PHE A 203 12.28 -0.78 24.98
C PHE A 203 11.36 -1.79 24.26
N ILE A 204 10.15 -1.97 24.80
CA ILE A 204 9.14 -2.86 24.24
C ILE A 204 8.65 -2.35 22.88
N ALA A 205 8.45 -1.02 22.76
CA ALA A 205 8.06 -0.36 21.52
C ALA A 205 9.12 -0.58 20.43
N GLY A 206 10.41 -0.48 20.75
CA GLY A 206 11.50 -0.76 19.83
C GLY A 206 11.47 -2.20 19.29
N MET A 207 11.29 -3.18 20.18
CA MET A 207 11.12 -4.58 19.76
C MET A 207 9.90 -4.79 18.87
N ALA A 208 8.75 -4.20 19.25
CA ALA A 208 7.51 -4.30 18.46
C ALA A 208 7.67 -3.65 17.09
N GLN A 209 8.34 -2.50 16.99
CA GLN A 209 8.63 -1.82 15.74
C GLN A 209 9.51 -2.69 14.82
N LEU A 210 10.62 -3.21 15.32
CA LEU A 210 11.50 -4.10 14.56
C LEU A 210 10.76 -5.35 14.07
N ARG A 211 9.89 -5.91 14.92
CA ARG A 211 9.15 -7.13 14.59
C ARG A 211 8.04 -6.90 13.57
N TYR A 212 7.18 -5.89 13.77
CA TYR A 212 5.92 -5.75 13.03
C TYR A 212 5.96 -4.68 11.95
N MET A 213 6.82 -3.67 12.08
CA MET A 213 7.02 -2.68 11.02
C MET A 213 8.13 -3.06 10.03
N TYR A 214 9.19 -3.68 10.53
CA TYR A 214 10.38 -4.07 9.73
C TYR A 214 10.49 -5.57 9.48
N ALA A 215 9.49 -6.35 9.90
CA ALA A 215 9.38 -7.78 9.67
C ALA A 215 10.59 -8.60 10.17
N MET A 216 11.32 -8.14 11.19
CA MET A 216 12.45 -8.87 11.76
C MET A 216 11.97 -10.04 12.63
N PRO A 217 12.50 -11.26 12.46
CA PRO A 217 12.28 -12.35 13.42
C PRO A 217 12.82 -12.00 14.81
N VAL A 218 12.16 -12.47 15.87
CA VAL A 218 12.59 -12.18 17.26
C VAL A 218 14.05 -12.60 17.50
N GLU A 219 14.49 -13.71 16.90
CA GLU A 219 15.89 -14.16 16.98
C GLU A 219 16.90 -13.14 16.42
N ARG A 220 16.55 -12.48 15.30
CA ARG A 220 17.39 -11.42 14.72
C ARG A 220 17.35 -10.15 15.55
N ILE A 221 16.21 -9.83 16.19
CA ILE A 221 16.09 -8.70 17.11
C ILE A 221 16.99 -8.91 18.32
N VAL A 222 16.92 -10.09 18.94
CA VAL A 222 17.79 -10.47 20.06
C VAL A 222 19.25 -10.38 19.66
N LYS A 223 19.62 -10.94 18.50
CA LYS A 223 20.99 -10.84 18.00
C LYS A 223 21.41 -9.39 17.78
N LEU A 224 20.57 -8.56 17.17
CA LEU A 224 20.85 -7.13 16.98
C LEU A 224 21.10 -6.43 18.32
N PHE A 225 20.34 -6.74 19.38
CA PHE A 225 20.51 -6.15 20.69
C PHE A 225 21.85 -6.59 21.31
N ASN A 226 22.17 -7.88 21.24
CA ASN A 226 23.42 -8.43 21.74
C ASN A 226 24.64 -7.84 20.99
N ASP A 227 24.56 -7.72 19.66
CA ASP A 227 25.61 -7.09 18.84
C ASP A 227 25.83 -5.61 19.20
N ASN A 228 24.82 -4.94 19.80
CA ASN A 228 24.92 -3.55 20.28
C ASN A 228 25.09 -3.46 21.82
N GLY A 229 25.59 -4.50 22.46
CA GLY A 229 26.00 -4.51 23.86
C GLY A 229 24.87 -4.70 24.87
N PHE A 230 23.66 -5.10 24.42
CA PHE A 230 22.54 -5.41 25.31
C PHE A 230 22.24 -6.91 25.30
N ASP A 231 22.76 -7.62 26.28
CA ASP A 231 22.56 -9.08 26.41
C ASP A 231 21.10 -9.40 26.74
N MET A 232 20.46 -10.16 25.88
CA MET A 232 19.06 -10.55 25.99
C MET A 232 18.83 -11.96 25.45
N ASP A 233 17.99 -12.72 26.12
CA ASP A 233 17.54 -14.03 25.64
C ASP A 233 16.19 -13.98 24.90
N LYS A 234 15.92 -15.00 24.08
CA LYS A 234 14.67 -15.10 23.29
C LYS A 234 13.43 -15.25 24.18
N GLY A 235 13.55 -15.93 25.32
CA GLY A 235 12.46 -16.15 26.26
C GLY A 235 11.95 -14.84 26.84
N THR A 236 12.86 -13.96 27.25
CA THR A 236 12.57 -12.60 27.73
C THR A 236 11.89 -11.77 26.65
N ALA A 237 12.43 -11.76 25.40
CA ALA A 237 11.83 -11.03 24.30
C ALA A 237 10.39 -11.47 24.00
N HIS A 238 10.16 -12.78 23.89
CA HIS A 238 8.81 -13.32 23.73
C HIS A 238 7.90 -13.06 24.93
N GLY A 239 8.47 -13.10 26.15
CA GLY A 239 7.77 -12.80 27.39
C GLY A 239 7.22 -11.36 27.44
N LEU A 240 8.05 -10.37 27.06
CA LEU A 240 7.65 -8.96 26.99
C LEU A 240 6.54 -8.74 25.98
N LEU A 241 6.67 -9.27 24.76
CA LEU A 241 5.61 -9.17 23.74
C LEU A 241 4.30 -9.84 24.18
N ARG A 242 4.37 -10.94 24.95
CA ARG A 242 3.18 -11.61 25.52
C ARG A 242 2.53 -10.80 26.62
N LYS A 243 3.30 -10.18 27.50
CA LYS A 243 2.78 -9.28 28.53
C LYS A 243 2.08 -8.07 27.90
N THR A 244 2.66 -7.51 26.84
CA THR A 244 2.06 -6.40 26.09
C THR A 244 0.75 -6.81 25.38
N GLU A 245 0.69 -8.02 24.81
CA GLU A 245 -0.54 -8.56 24.22
C GLU A 245 -1.69 -8.56 25.26
N ARG A 246 -1.43 -9.06 26.47
CA ARG A 246 -2.43 -9.08 27.54
C ARG A 246 -2.82 -7.67 28.00
N LEU A 247 -1.85 -6.76 28.11
CA LEU A 247 -2.10 -5.37 28.46
C LEU A 247 -3.00 -4.67 27.44
N PHE A 248 -2.84 -4.99 26.17
CA PHE A 248 -3.56 -4.38 25.06
C PHE A 248 -4.84 -5.12 24.64
N GLU A 249 -5.27 -6.15 25.37
CA GLU A 249 -6.44 -6.94 25.02
C GLU A 249 -7.70 -6.08 24.86
N ASN A 250 -7.99 -5.22 25.86
CA ASN A 250 -9.12 -4.29 25.80
C ASN A 250 -8.97 -3.25 24.67
N LEU A 251 -7.77 -2.73 24.47
CA LEU A 251 -7.47 -1.80 23.38
C LEU A 251 -7.74 -2.45 22.01
N TYR A 252 -7.31 -3.69 21.85
CA TYR A 252 -7.51 -4.45 20.61
C TYR A 252 -8.99 -4.77 20.37
N HIS A 253 -9.75 -5.06 21.42
CA HIS A 253 -11.19 -5.26 21.34
C HIS A 253 -11.91 -3.99 20.87
N VAL A 254 -11.59 -2.87 21.51
CA VAL A 254 -12.15 -1.55 21.15
C VAL A 254 -11.76 -1.15 19.72
N LEU A 255 -10.56 -1.51 19.27
CA LEU A 255 -10.16 -1.28 17.87
C LEU A 255 -11.07 -2.04 16.90
N GLY A 256 -11.38 -3.31 17.20
CA GLY A 256 -12.28 -4.11 16.36
C GLY A 256 -13.70 -3.52 16.29
N ASP A 257 -14.19 -2.93 17.38
CA ASP A 257 -15.50 -2.26 17.39
C ASP A 257 -15.45 -0.90 16.68
N ALA A 258 -14.38 -0.13 16.84
CA ALA A 258 -14.19 1.17 16.21
C ALA A 258 -14.16 1.10 14.68
N ILE A 259 -13.75 -0.02 14.09
CA ILE A 259 -13.85 -0.24 12.62
C ILE A 259 -15.30 -0.12 12.15
N LYS A 260 -16.25 -0.65 12.93
CA LYS A 260 -17.68 -0.66 12.57
C LYS A 260 -18.39 0.67 12.76
N GLU A 261 -17.73 1.65 13.39
CA GLU A 261 -18.20 3.03 13.50
C GLU A 261 -18.06 3.79 12.16
N ASP A 262 -17.16 3.33 11.26
CA ASP A 262 -16.95 3.95 9.95
C ASP A 262 -18.07 3.58 8.97
N THR A 263 -18.45 4.52 8.11
CA THR A 263 -19.48 4.32 7.08
C THR A 263 -18.99 3.54 5.87
N TYR A 264 -17.67 3.44 5.70
CA TYR A 264 -17.03 2.73 4.61
C TYR A 264 -15.84 1.91 5.10
N ILE A 265 -15.97 0.60 5.01
CA ILE A 265 -14.93 -0.35 5.38
C ILE A 265 -14.55 -1.25 4.20
N ALA A 266 -13.34 -1.78 4.24
CA ALA A 266 -12.84 -2.71 3.24
C ALA A 266 -12.21 -3.92 3.91
N GLY A 267 -12.34 -5.10 3.32
CA GLY A 267 -11.85 -6.34 3.91
C GLY A 267 -11.26 -7.33 2.92
N ASP A 268 -10.39 -8.19 3.44
CA ASP A 268 -9.72 -9.28 2.72
C ASP A 268 -9.15 -10.28 3.72
N GLU A 269 -8.59 -11.39 3.26
CA GLU A 269 -7.84 -12.31 4.08
C GLU A 269 -6.48 -12.66 3.45
N THR A 270 -5.50 -12.97 4.30
CA THR A 270 -4.20 -13.46 3.86
C THR A 270 -3.80 -14.69 4.65
N TYR A 271 -3.04 -15.59 4.06
CA TYR A 271 -2.57 -16.77 4.78
C TYR A 271 -1.20 -16.54 5.41
N HIS A 272 -0.94 -17.27 6.49
CA HIS A 272 0.39 -17.51 7.03
C HIS A 272 0.48 -18.96 7.53
N ARG A 273 1.68 -19.51 7.63
CA ARG A 273 1.87 -20.82 8.24
C ARG A 273 1.93 -20.69 9.75
N VAL A 274 1.38 -21.67 10.47
CA VAL A 274 1.39 -21.74 11.94
C VAL A 274 1.89 -23.10 12.36
N LEU A 275 2.75 -23.13 13.38
CA LEU A 275 3.12 -24.38 14.04
C LEU A 275 1.94 -24.86 14.88
N VAL A 276 1.63 -26.15 14.80
CA VAL A 276 0.57 -26.82 15.55
C VAL A 276 1.13 -28.08 16.21
N ASP A 277 0.57 -28.42 17.35
CA ASP A 277 1.02 -29.59 18.14
C ASP A 277 0.68 -30.90 17.44
N THR A 278 -0.43 -30.92 16.67
CA THR A 278 -0.86 -32.11 15.92
C THR A 278 -0.08 -32.22 14.61
N LYS A 279 0.66 -33.29 14.45
CA LYS A 279 1.32 -33.62 13.18
C LYS A 279 0.28 -34.02 12.13
N ASN A 280 0.41 -33.49 10.92
CA ASN A 280 -0.38 -33.93 9.78
C ASN A 280 0.10 -35.35 9.31
N LYS A 281 -0.64 -35.96 8.34
CA LYS A 281 -0.29 -37.28 7.76
C LYS A 281 1.18 -37.39 7.27
N ASN A 282 1.82 -36.24 6.97
CA ASN A 282 3.21 -36.17 6.53
C ASN A 282 4.19 -35.87 7.69
N GLY A 283 3.76 -35.99 8.94
CA GLY A 283 4.61 -35.77 10.12
C GLY A 283 4.95 -34.30 10.39
N LYS A 284 4.36 -33.34 9.67
CA LYS A 284 4.63 -31.90 9.79
C LYS A 284 3.60 -31.23 10.70
N GLY A 285 4.04 -30.68 11.83
CA GLY A 285 3.24 -29.82 12.71
C GLY A 285 3.08 -28.38 12.17
N ILE A 286 2.84 -28.19 10.86
CA ILE A 286 2.69 -26.90 10.22
C ILE A 286 1.37 -26.86 9.45
N LYS A 287 0.51 -25.89 9.77
CA LYS A 287 -0.78 -25.68 9.12
C LYS A 287 -0.78 -24.34 8.35
N LYS A 288 -1.38 -24.31 7.15
CA LYS A 288 -1.76 -23.07 6.47
C LYS A 288 -2.94 -22.48 7.24
N ALA A 289 -2.78 -21.26 7.73
CA ALA A 289 -3.76 -20.56 8.54
C ALA A 289 -4.07 -19.19 7.92
N TYR A 290 -5.25 -18.65 8.16
CA TYR A 290 -5.68 -17.39 7.59
C TYR A 290 -5.80 -16.31 8.67
N VAL A 291 -5.39 -15.11 8.31
CA VAL A 291 -5.56 -13.87 9.07
C VAL A 291 -6.50 -12.99 8.26
N TRP A 292 -7.57 -12.57 8.87
CA TRP A 292 -8.54 -11.65 8.30
C TRP A 292 -8.11 -10.21 8.55
N VAL A 293 -8.43 -9.31 7.65
CA VAL A 293 -8.21 -7.88 7.81
C VAL A 293 -9.44 -7.10 7.39
N VAL A 294 -9.83 -6.15 8.22
CA VAL A 294 -10.84 -5.15 7.90
C VAL A 294 -10.28 -3.78 8.26
N THR A 295 -10.44 -2.82 7.35
CA THR A 295 -9.99 -1.45 7.54
C THR A 295 -11.14 -0.48 7.40
N ALA A 296 -11.21 0.48 8.30
CA ALA A 296 -12.06 1.66 8.23
C ALA A 296 -11.39 2.66 7.28
N VAL A 297 -12.00 2.89 6.12
CA VAL A 297 -11.36 3.63 5.03
C VAL A 297 -11.23 5.12 5.35
N ASN A 298 -12.25 5.70 5.99
CA ASN A 298 -12.28 7.12 6.33
C ASN A 298 -11.40 7.43 7.55
N THR A 299 -11.48 6.60 8.58
CA THR A 299 -10.72 6.82 9.82
C THR A 299 -9.31 6.26 9.78
N GLY A 300 -8.97 5.41 8.80
CA GLY A 300 -7.64 4.82 8.66
C GLY A 300 -7.28 3.82 9.78
N LEU A 301 -8.26 3.29 10.50
CA LEU A 301 -8.06 2.22 11.45
C LEU A 301 -8.03 0.86 10.75
N VAL A 302 -7.20 -0.04 11.22
CA VAL A 302 -7.01 -1.38 10.65
C VAL A 302 -7.14 -2.43 11.74
N TYR A 303 -7.94 -3.46 11.49
CA TYR A 303 -8.14 -4.57 12.39
C TYR A 303 -7.82 -5.89 11.69
N TYR A 304 -6.68 -6.48 12.05
CA TYR A 304 -6.38 -7.87 11.72
C TYR A 304 -6.90 -8.77 12.83
N PHE A 305 -7.54 -9.87 12.47
CA PHE A 305 -7.97 -10.85 13.47
C PHE A 305 -7.71 -12.28 13.01
N TYR A 306 -7.58 -13.15 13.98
CA TYR A 306 -7.16 -14.52 13.77
C TYR A 306 -8.03 -15.47 14.59
N HIS A 307 -8.72 -16.38 13.91
CA HIS A 307 -9.58 -17.37 14.53
C HIS A 307 -9.08 -18.78 14.18
N ASP A 308 -8.08 -19.26 14.93
CA ASP A 308 -7.43 -20.57 14.80
C ASP A 308 -7.03 -20.97 13.37
N GLY A 309 -6.79 -19.94 12.55
CA GLY A 309 -6.37 -20.07 11.15
C GLY A 309 -7.45 -20.53 10.20
N SER A 310 -8.70 -20.52 10.62
CA SER A 310 -9.83 -20.89 9.78
C SER A 310 -10.14 -19.81 8.73
N ARG A 311 -10.58 -20.25 7.54
CA ARG A 311 -11.12 -19.41 6.47
C ARG A 311 -12.65 -19.58 6.33
N ARG A 312 -13.32 -20.11 7.36
CA ARG A 312 -14.75 -20.31 7.32
C ARG A 312 -15.49 -18.97 7.23
N GLU A 313 -16.58 -18.98 6.49
CA GLU A 313 -17.37 -17.77 6.21
C GLU A 313 -18.02 -17.16 7.46
N ASP A 314 -18.41 -17.99 8.42
CA ASP A 314 -19.03 -17.56 9.67
C ASP A 314 -18.15 -16.53 10.43
N ILE A 315 -16.84 -16.67 10.37
CA ILE A 315 -15.90 -15.80 11.07
C ILE A 315 -16.06 -14.32 10.64
N ILE A 316 -16.04 -14.07 9.34
CA ILE A 316 -16.19 -12.69 8.84
C ILE A 316 -17.66 -12.23 8.90
N LEU A 317 -18.62 -13.13 8.67
CA LEU A 317 -20.03 -12.79 8.74
C LEU A 317 -20.45 -12.41 10.17
N ASP A 318 -19.97 -13.14 11.18
CA ASP A 318 -20.22 -12.82 12.61
C ASP A 318 -19.56 -11.51 13.00
N TYR A 319 -18.33 -11.26 12.57
CA TYR A 319 -17.66 -9.99 12.86
C TYR A 319 -18.40 -8.78 12.28
N ILE A 320 -18.90 -8.88 11.02
CA ILE A 320 -19.61 -7.80 10.32
C ILE A 320 -21.10 -7.73 10.68
N LYS A 321 -21.60 -8.68 11.47
CA LYS A 321 -23.01 -8.70 11.88
C LYS A 321 -23.44 -7.37 12.47
N GLY A 322 -24.57 -6.83 11.97
CA GLY A 322 -25.12 -5.54 12.38
C GLY A 322 -24.51 -4.30 11.72
N TYR A 323 -23.43 -4.43 10.99
CA TYR A 323 -22.89 -3.33 10.17
C TYR A 323 -23.81 -3.03 8.97
N ARG A 324 -24.03 -1.73 8.66
CA ARG A 324 -24.97 -1.27 7.63
C ARG A 324 -24.32 -0.37 6.57
N GLY A 325 -23.06 -0.01 6.73
CA GLY A 325 -22.33 0.85 5.80
C GLY A 325 -21.90 0.14 4.52
N ALA A 326 -20.98 0.75 3.78
CA ALA A 326 -20.37 0.17 2.59
C ALA A 326 -19.23 -0.79 2.97
N PHE A 327 -19.18 -1.96 2.32
CA PHE A 327 -18.13 -2.96 2.49
C PHE A 327 -17.50 -3.29 1.15
N GLN A 328 -16.20 -2.97 0.97
CA GLN A 328 -15.45 -3.31 -0.23
C GLN A 328 -14.64 -4.59 -0.05
N SER A 329 -14.70 -5.48 -1.05
CA SER A 329 -14.00 -6.75 -1.04
C SER A 329 -13.79 -7.30 -2.44
N ASP A 330 -13.04 -8.40 -2.54
CA ASP A 330 -13.03 -9.24 -3.73
C ASP A 330 -14.34 -10.04 -3.91
N GLY A 331 -14.39 -10.90 -4.92
CA GLY A 331 -15.57 -11.74 -5.22
C GLY A 331 -15.63 -13.07 -4.45
N PHE A 332 -14.98 -13.18 -3.28
CA PHE A 332 -15.10 -14.36 -2.44
C PHE A 332 -16.54 -14.55 -1.96
N SER A 333 -17.04 -15.79 -2.00
CA SER A 333 -18.47 -16.10 -1.77
C SER A 333 -19.07 -15.53 -0.48
N PRO A 334 -18.41 -15.57 0.68
CA PRO A 334 -18.93 -14.98 1.91
C PRO A 334 -19.23 -13.48 1.77
N TYR A 335 -18.38 -12.74 1.09
CA TYR A 335 -18.58 -11.29 0.89
C TYR A 335 -19.79 -10.98 0.03
N ARG A 336 -20.11 -11.83 -0.97
CA ARG A 336 -21.35 -11.67 -1.78
C ARG A 336 -22.62 -11.82 -0.93
N LYS A 337 -22.60 -12.68 0.08
CA LYS A 337 -23.73 -12.88 0.99
C LYS A 337 -24.08 -11.63 1.78
N MET A 338 -23.09 -10.77 2.06
CA MET A 338 -23.26 -9.52 2.80
C MET A 338 -24.14 -8.49 2.08
N ALA A 339 -24.24 -8.57 0.74
CA ALA A 339 -25.10 -7.69 -0.06
C ALA A 339 -26.60 -7.74 0.34
N LYS A 340 -26.99 -8.73 1.14
CA LYS A 340 -28.36 -8.85 1.65
C LYS A 340 -28.71 -7.82 2.73
N TRP A 341 -27.69 -7.22 3.41
CA TRP A 341 -27.93 -6.31 4.53
C TRP A 341 -27.02 -5.08 4.59
N LEU A 342 -26.00 -4.99 3.71
CA LEU A 342 -25.11 -3.85 3.59
C LEU A 342 -24.84 -3.50 2.12
N LEU A 343 -24.27 -2.32 1.87
CA LEU A 343 -23.87 -1.91 0.54
C LEU A 343 -22.52 -2.55 0.18
N ARG A 344 -22.55 -3.63 -0.59
CA ARG A 344 -21.33 -4.28 -1.06
C ARG A 344 -20.72 -3.56 -2.25
N LEU A 345 -19.40 -3.28 -2.18
CA LEU A 345 -18.59 -2.76 -3.28
C LEU A 345 -17.64 -3.85 -3.76
N ALA A 346 -17.65 -4.13 -5.07
CA ALA A 346 -16.75 -5.12 -5.66
C ALA A 346 -15.41 -4.50 -6.04
N CYS A 347 -14.36 -5.32 -6.11
CA CYS A 347 -13.05 -4.88 -6.56
C CYS A 347 -12.93 -4.93 -8.09
N PHE A 348 -12.85 -3.76 -8.73
CA PHE A 348 -12.75 -3.66 -10.18
C PHE A 348 -11.44 -4.24 -10.72
N GLN A 349 -10.35 -4.16 -9.93
CA GLN A 349 -9.06 -4.73 -10.32
C GLN A 349 -9.08 -6.25 -10.42
N HIS A 350 -9.78 -6.94 -9.51
CA HIS A 350 -9.92 -8.40 -9.56
C HIS A 350 -10.67 -8.86 -10.80
N VAL A 351 -11.74 -8.16 -11.14
CA VAL A 351 -12.53 -8.44 -12.35
C VAL A 351 -11.69 -8.22 -13.61
N LYS A 352 -10.98 -7.09 -13.70
CA LYS A 352 -10.09 -6.77 -14.81
C LYS A 352 -8.97 -7.80 -14.96
N ARG A 353 -8.38 -8.27 -13.86
CA ARG A 353 -7.32 -9.28 -13.89
C ARG A 353 -7.81 -10.60 -14.46
N LYS A 354 -8.99 -11.08 -14.05
CA LYS A 354 -9.58 -12.30 -14.61
C LYS A 354 -9.79 -12.23 -16.12
N LEU A 355 -10.20 -11.07 -16.63
CA LEU A 355 -10.32 -10.85 -18.08
C LEU A 355 -8.95 -10.82 -18.78
N LEU A 356 -7.92 -10.27 -18.15
CA LEU A 356 -6.56 -10.28 -18.69
C LEU A 356 -5.97 -11.69 -18.75
N ASP A 357 -6.26 -12.51 -17.73
CA ASP A 357 -5.71 -13.87 -17.62
C ASP A 357 -6.35 -14.85 -18.63
N CYS A 358 -7.57 -14.58 -19.13
CA CYS A 358 -8.28 -15.49 -20.02
C CYS A 358 -7.92 -15.37 -21.52
N GLY A 359 -6.97 -14.51 -21.88
CA GLY A 359 -6.44 -14.45 -23.24
C GLY A 359 -6.54 -13.10 -23.94
N ASP A 360 -6.12 -13.11 -25.20
CA ASP A 360 -5.79 -11.93 -26.00
C ASP A 360 -6.83 -11.63 -27.10
N ASP A 361 -8.05 -12.15 -26.97
CA ASP A 361 -9.10 -11.91 -27.97
C ASP A 361 -9.56 -10.43 -27.99
N PHE A 362 -10.18 -10.05 -29.13
CA PHE A 362 -10.54 -8.66 -29.39
C PHE A 362 -11.52 -8.09 -28.34
N ASP A 363 -12.57 -8.85 -27.98
CA ASP A 363 -13.62 -8.35 -27.07
C ASP A 363 -13.09 -8.17 -25.66
N THR A 364 -12.29 -9.10 -25.17
CA THR A 364 -11.62 -9.01 -23.87
C THR A 364 -10.68 -7.79 -23.82
N LYS A 365 -9.87 -7.59 -24.87
CA LYS A 365 -9.00 -6.40 -24.98
C LYS A 365 -9.78 -5.09 -24.96
N VAL A 366 -10.93 -5.05 -25.63
CA VAL A 366 -11.76 -3.83 -25.64
C VAL A 366 -12.31 -3.58 -24.24
N ILE A 367 -12.82 -4.58 -23.53
CA ILE A 367 -13.33 -4.41 -22.15
C ILE A 367 -12.21 -3.94 -21.23
N VAL A 368 -11.02 -4.52 -21.31
CA VAL A 368 -9.85 -4.10 -20.52
C VAL A 368 -9.45 -2.65 -20.81
N ARG A 369 -9.47 -2.22 -22.08
CA ARG A 369 -9.19 -0.83 -22.45
C ARG A 369 -10.24 0.13 -21.88
N LEU A 370 -11.52 -0.22 -21.96
CA LEU A 370 -12.60 0.56 -21.36
C LEU A 370 -12.46 0.63 -19.84
N ALA A 371 -12.09 -0.46 -19.19
CA ALA A 371 -11.78 -0.48 -17.77
C ALA A 371 -10.61 0.45 -17.42
N ASN A 372 -9.52 0.41 -18.20
CA ASN A 372 -8.38 1.31 -18.01
C ASN A 372 -8.75 2.78 -18.23
N TYR A 373 -9.66 3.07 -19.16
CA TYR A 373 -10.19 4.42 -19.34
C TYR A 373 -10.91 4.92 -18.09
N ILE A 374 -11.75 4.08 -17.45
CA ILE A 374 -12.42 4.42 -16.20
C ILE A 374 -11.38 4.76 -15.12
N TYR A 375 -10.36 3.93 -14.93
CA TYR A 375 -9.26 4.22 -13.98
C TYR A 375 -8.55 5.54 -14.32
N HIS A 376 -8.26 5.77 -15.58
CA HIS A 376 -7.61 7.01 -16.01
C HIS A 376 -8.45 8.24 -15.71
N GLN A 377 -9.75 8.18 -15.94
CA GLN A 377 -10.66 9.29 -15.63
C GLN A 377 -10.78 9.49 -14.11
N ASP A 378 -10.92 8.42 -13.34
CA ASP A 378 -11.06 8.48 -11.89
C ASP A 378 -9.83 9.09 -11.19
N HIS A 379 -8.62 8.88 -11.75
CA HIS A 379 -7.37 9.40 -11.20
C HIS A 379 -6.98 10.81 -11.68
N LYS A 380 -7.78 11.43 -12.56
CA LYS A 380 -7.50 12.81 -13.01
C LYS A 380 -7.64 13.84 -11.90
N HIS A 381 -8.53 13.57 -10.97
CA HIS A 381 -8.83 14.46 -9.86
C HIS A 381 -8.77 13.68 -8.55
N ILE A 382 -8.21 14.30 -7.54
CA ILE A 382 -8.07 13.73 -6.20
C ILE A 382 -8.93 14.53 -5.24
N ILE A 383 -9.82 13.88 -4.52
CA ILE A 383 -10.66 14.52 -3.50
C ILE A 383 -9.74 15.18 -2.45
N GLY A 384 -10.02 16.45 -2.12
CA GLY A 384 -9.23 17.24 -1.20
C GLY A 384 -8.04 17.99 -1.83
N VAL A 385 -7.76 17.78 -3.12
CA VAL A 385 -6.73 18.49 -3.87
C VAL A 385 -7.40 19.50 -4.81
N ASP A 386 -6.87 20.71 -4.92
CA ASP A 386 -7.37 21.79 -5.78
C ASP A 386 -8.87 22.09 -5.60
N GLY A 387 -9.38 21.91 -4.37
CA GLY A 387 -10.80 22.15 -4.04
C GLY A 387 -11.78 21.08 -4.54
N TRP A 388 -11.27 19.96 -5.09
CA TRP A 388 -12.12 18.87 -5.61
C TRP A 388 -12.83 18.13 -4.49
N THR A 389 -14.17 18.14 -4.52
CA THR A 389 -15.02 17.52 -3.49
C THR A 389 -15.48 16.11 -3.88
N GLU A 390 -15.98 15.34 -2.90
CA GLU A 390 -16.67 14.06 -3.15
C GLU A 390 -17.82 14.22 -4.15
N ARG A 391 -18.61 15.32 -4.03
CA ARG A 391 -19.73 15.62 -4.92
C ARG A 391 -19.27 15.86 -6.36
N ASP A 392 -18.15 16.53 -6.55
CA ASP A 392 -17.59 16.79 -7.88
C ASP A 392 -17.08 15.48 -8.49
N HIS A 393 -16.42 14.64 -7.69
CA HIS A 393 -15.97 13.32 -8.13
C HIS A 393 -17.16 12.42 -8.48
N TYR A 394 -18.25 12.44 -7.70
CA TYR A 394 -19.47 11.73 -8.04
C TYR A 394 -20.02 12.18 -9.40
N LYS A 395 -20.17 13.50 -9.66
CA LYS A 395 -20.63 14.04 -10.96
C LYS A 395 -19.71 13.63 -12.10
N TRP A 396 -18.41 13.69 -11.87
CA TRP A 396 -17.39 13.26 -12.84
C TRP A 396 -17.56 11.78 -13.23
N ARG A 397 -17.77 10.90 -12.27
CA ARG A 397 -18.06 9.48 -12.49
C ARG A 397 -19.34 9.26 -13.27
N GLN A 398 -20.40 10.02 -12.97
CA GLN A 398 -21.66 9.95 -13.72
C GLN A 398 -21.45 10.30 -15.20
N GLN A 399 -20.62 11.30 -15.47
CA GLN A 399 -20.37 11.79 -16.82
C GLN A 399 -19.41 10.89 -17.62
N TYR A 400 -18.34 10.42 -17.03
CA TYR A 400 -17.25 9.74 -17.76
C TYR A 400 -17.16 8.24 -17.52
N ALA A 401 -17.54 7.73 -16.35
CA ALA A 401 -17.42 6.32 -16.02
C ALA A 401 -18.69 5.52 -16.34
N LEU A 402 -19.87 6.00 -15.96
CA LEU A 402 -21.12 5.26 -16.15
C LEU A 402 -21.48 4.98 -17.61
N PRO A 403 -21.30 5.88 -18.57
CA PRO A 403 -21.54 5.55 -19.99
C PRO A 403 -20.65 4.40 -20.46
N VAL A 404 -19.38 4.39 -20.01
CA VAL A 404 -18.44 3.32 -20.34
C VAL A 404 -18.84 1.99 -19.69
N MET A 405 -19.29 2.01 -18.44
CA MET A 405 -19.82 0.82 -17.77
C MET A 405 -20.99 0.22 -18.54
N ARG A 406 -21.91 1.03 -19.07
CA ARG A 406 -23.02 0.55 -19.91
C ARG A 406 -22.53 -0.16 -21.18
N ILE A 407 -21.47 0.35 -21.81
CA ILE A 407 -20.85 -0.30 -22.99
C ILE A 407 -20.22 -1.64 -22.58
N ILE A 408 -19.49 -1.67 -21.47
CA ILE A 408 -18.91 -2.92 -20.93
C ILE A 408 -20.01 -3.95 -20.68
N ARG A 409 -21.12 -3.56 -20.04
CA ARG A 409 -22.26 -4.45 -19.75
C ARG A 409 -22.81 -5.10 -21.01
N LYS A 410 -23.12 -4.29 -22.03
CA LYS A 410 -23.65 -4.79 -23.32
C LYS A 410 -22.68 -5.77 -23.99
N LYS A 411 -21.36 -5.53 -23.89
CA LYS A 411 -20.37 -6.47 -24.44
C LYS A 411 -20.34 -7.79 -23.68
N LEU A 412 -20.33 -7.73 -22.36
CA LEU A 412 -20.37 -8.94 -21.52
C LEU A 412 -21.61 -9.77 -21.76
N GLU A 413 -22.78 -9.15 -21.89
CA GLU A 413 -24.04 -9.84 -22.18
C GLU A 413 -24.01 -10.51 -23.55
N ARG A 414 -23.45 -9.86 -24.58
CA ARG A 414 -23.24 -10.48 -25.90
C ARG A 414 -22.30 -11.68 -25.82
N MET A 415 -21.18 -11.54 -25.09
CA MET A 415 -20.23 -12.64 -24.90
C MET A 415 -20.87 -13.80 -24.13
N ALA A 416 -21.66 -13.53 -23.10
CA ALA A 416 -22.34 -14.56 -22.33
C ALA A 416 -23.46 -15.29 -23.15
N ALA A 417 -24.09 -14.59 -24.10
CA ALA A 417 -25.09 -15.14 -24.99
C ALA A 417 -24.48 -15.93 -26.18
N ASP A 418 -23.18 -15.82 -26.40
CA ASP A 418 -22.49 -16.51 -27.49
C ASP A 418 -22.37 -18.01 -27.18
N LYS A 419 -23.06 -18.84 -27.99
CA LYS A 419 -23.05 -20.31 -27.86
C LYS A 419 -21.66 -20.93 -28.07
N SER A 420 -20.74 -20.22 -28.72
CA SER A 420 -19.35 -20.67 -28.88
C SER A 420 -18.51 -20.54 -27.60
N LEU A 421 -18.97 -19.76 -26.62
CA LEU A 421 -18.31 -19.61 -25.33
C LEU A 421 -18.63 -20.84 -24.44
N LEU A 422 -17.73 -21.80 -24.46
CA LEU A 422 -17.92 -23.07 -23.77
C LEU A 422 -17.82 -22.90 -22.25
N PRO A 423 -18.72 -23.52 -21.45
CA PRO A 423 -18.62 -23.58 -20.00
C PRO A 423 -17.29 -24.16 -19.52
N LYS A 424 -16.80 -23.71 -18.37
CA LYS A 424 -15.51 -24.11 -17.75
C LYS A 424 -14.26 -23.65 -18.52
N THR A 425 -14.39 -22.79 -19.53
CA THR A 425 -13.22 -22.08 -20.08
C THR A 425 -12.89 -20.86 -19.21
N GLU A 426 -11.63 -20.46 -19.19
CA GLU A 426 -11.18 -19.28 -18.43
C GLU A 426 -11.97 -18.01 -18.84
N LYS A 427 -12.25 -17.87 -20.14
CA LYS A 427 -13.04 -16.77 -20.67
C LYS A 427 -14.50 -16.82 -20.20
N TYR A 428 -15.12 -17.99 -20.18
CA TYR A 428 -16.47 -18.17 -19.63
C TYR A 428 -16.52 -17.75 -18.16
N ASP A 429 -15.55 -18.24 -17.37
CA ASP A 429 -15.47 -17.94 -15.95
C ASP A 429 -15.21 -16.44 -15.69
N ALA A 430 -14.36 -15.79 -16.51
CA ALA A 430 -14.08 -14.35 -16.37
C ALA A 430 -15.30 -13.48 -16.71
N VAL A 431 -16.01 -13.79 -17.81
CA VAL A 431 -17.24 -13.08 -18.22
C VAL A 431 -18.33 -13.22 -17.15
N HIS A 432 -18.60 -14.44 -16.72
CA HIS A 432 -19.62 -14.70 -15.68
C HIS A 432 -19.22 -14.15 -14.32
N TYR A 433 -17.92 -14.17 -13.97
CA TYR A 433 -17.43 -13.52 -12.76
C TYR A 433 -17.72 -12.02 -12.77
N MET A 434 -17.46 -11.31 -13.87
CA MET A 434 -17.74 -9.88 -13.97
C MET A 434 -19.25 -9.59 -13.93
N LEU A 435 -20.07 -10.42 -14.59
CA LEU A 435 -21.53 -10.31 -14.54
C LEU A 435 -22.07 -10.53 -13.11
N ASN A 436 -21.55 -11.52 -12.39
CA ASN A 436 -21.94 -11.81 -11.00
C ASN A 436 -21.50 -10.72 -10.00
N GLU A 437 -20.43 -9.98 -10.32
CA GLU A 437 -19.95 -8.85 -9.51
C GLU A 437 -20.58 -7.52 -9.92
N TRP A 438 -21.46 -7.50 -10.94
CA TRP A 438 -21.92 -6.28 -11.58
C TRP A 438 -22.56 -5.28 -10.63
N ASP A 439 -23.47 -5.73 -9.78
CA ASP A 439 -24.15 -4.85 -8.83
C ASP A 439 -23.16 -4.22 -7.84
N GLY A 440 -22.21 -5.02 -7.34
CA GLY A 440 -21.13 -4.52 -6.50
C GLY A 440 -20.20 -3.53 -7.20
N LEU A 441 -19.99 -3.69 -8.51
CA LEU A 441 -19.24 -2.73 -9.32
C LEU A 441 -20.03 -1.44 -9.52
N MET A 442 -21.32 -1.52 -9.78
CA MET A 442 -22.17 -0.34 -9.96
C MET A 442 -22.34 0.45 -8.67
N ASN A 443 -22.36 -0.20 -7.53
CA ASN A 443 -22.43 0.45 -6.22
C ASN A 443 -21.24 1.40 -5.96
N ILE A 444 -20.08 1.16 -6.56
CA ILE A 444 -18.91 2.06 -6.46
C ILE A 444 -19.24 3.47 -6.96
N PHE A 445 -20.08 3.58 -7.99
CA PHE A 445 -20.43 4.83 -8.64
C PHE A 445 -21.59 5.57 -7.96
N THR A 446 -22.07 5.09 -6.82
CA THR A 446 -23.12 5.77 -6.04
C THR A 446 -22.59 6.89 -5.17
N ARG A 447 -21.27 6.92 -4.91
CA ARG A 447 -20.57 8.02 -4.20
C ARG A 447 -19.24 8.32 -4.88
N GLY A 448 -18.71 9.52 -4.61
CA GLY A 448 -17.42 9.95 -5.16
C GLY A 448 -16.22 9.38 -4.41
N ASP A 449 -16.35 9.12 -3.12
CA ASP A 449 -15.26 8.66 -2.22
C ASP A 449 -15.03 7.13 -2.24
N TYR A 450 -15.91 6.34 -2.83
CA TYR A 450 -15.69 4.90 -2.93
C TYR A 450 -14.54 4.57 -3.89
N HIS A 451 -13.64 3.70 -3.46
CA HIS A 451 -12.51 3.28 -4.29
C HIS A 451 -12.96 2.33 -5.40
N LEU A 452 -12.33 2.42 -6.59
CA LEU A 452 -12.59 1.47 -7.68
C LEU A 452 -12.14 0.05 -7.33
N ASP A 453 -11.19 -0.10 -6.43
CA ASP A 453 -10.60 -1.38 -6.11
C ASP A 453 -10.22 -1.52 -4.62
N ASN A 454 -9.90 -2.75 -4.23
CA ASN A 454 -9.51 -3.11 -2.87
C ASN A 454 -7.99 -2.99 -2.62
N ASN A 455 -7.28 -2.18 -3.42
CA ASN A 455 -5.81 -2.06 -3.34
C ASN A 455 -5.31 -1.56 -1.98
N LEU A 456 -6.12 -0.80 -1.22
CA LEU A 456 -5.78 -0.39 0.14
C LEU A 456 -5.52 -1.62 1.01
N VAL A 457 -6.46 -2.55 1.03
CA VAL A 457 -6.37 -3.78 1.85
C VAL A 457 -5.29 -4.72 1.32
N GLU A 458 -5.14 -4.83 0.00
CA GLU A 458 -4.04 -5.61 -0.60
C GLU A 458 -2.66 -5.09 -0.15
N ARG A 459 -2.48 -3.75 -0.10
CA ARG A 459 -1.24 -3.14 0.43
C ARG A 459 -1.04 -3.45 1.91
N LEU A 460 -2.09 -3.45 2.72
CA LEU A 460 -2.03 -3.84 4.13
C LEU A 460 -1.61 -5.32 4.26
N ASN A 461 -2.18 -6.21 3.48
CA ASN A 461 -1.82 -7.63 3.47
C ASN A 461 -0.34 -7.89 3.09
N ARG A 462 0.32 -6.94 2.41
CA ARG A 462 1.76 -7.06 2.10
C ARG A 462 2.64 -7.12 3.34
N TYR A 463 2.25 -6.51 4.46
CA TYR A 463 3.04 -6.58 5.71
C TYR A 463 3.15 -8.02 6.21
N ILE A 464 2.06 -8.76 6.22
CA ILE A 464 2.08 -10.17 6.59
C ILE A 464 2.77 -11.01 5.49
N SER A 465 2.52 -10.73 4.23
CA SER A 465 3.10 -11.50 3.11
C SER A 465 4.61 -11.32 2.97
N LEU A 466 5.15 -10.14 3.27
CA LEU A 466 6.60 -9.90 3.35
C LEU A 466 7.19 -10.55 4.60
N SER A 467 6.50 -10.47 5.73
CA SER A 467 6.93 -11.14 6.96
C SER A 467 7.08 -12.65 6.79
N ARG A 468 6.28 -13.29 5.93
CA ARG A 468 6.42 -14.72 5.59
C ARG A 468 7.78 -15.11 5.01
N ARG A 469 8.46 -14.18 4.35
CA ARG A 469 9.80 -14.42 3.77
C ARG A 469 10.88 -14.40 4.85
N ASN A 470 10.67 -13.64 5.93
CA ASN A 470 11.62 -13.51 7.04
C ASN A 470 11.30 -14.47 8.20
N SER A 471 10.02 -14.73 8.44
CA SER A 471 9.52 -15.65 9.47
C SER A 471 8.59 -16.66 8.81
N LEU A 472 9.09 -17.86 8.55
CA LEU A 472 8.39 -18.88 7.75
C LEU A 472 7.04 -19.32 8.33
N PHE A 473 6.87 -19.16 9.66
CA PHE A 473 5.65 -19.52 10.38
C PHE A 473 5.47 -18.70 11.66
N PHE A 474 4.25 -18.60 12.15
CA PHE A 474 3.97 -18.24 13.52
C PHE A 474 4.23 -19.44 14.44
N GLY A 475 4.87 -19.23 15.59
CA GLY A 475 5.26 -20.29 16.50
C GLY A 475 4.10 -21.02 17.18
N SER A 476 2.88 -20.45 17.16
CA SER A 476 1.65 -21.03 17.71
C SER A 476 0.42 -20.22 17.28
N HIS A 477 -0.78 -20.72 17.55
CA HIS A 477 -2.03 -19.97 17.37
C HIS A 477 -2.07 -18.69 18.24
N THR A 478 -1.57 -18.75 19.47
CA THR A 478 -1.45 -17.54 20.33
C THR A 478 -0.45 -16.54 19.75
N GLY A 479 0.66 -17.01 19.19
CA GLY A 479 1.62 -16.15 18.46
C GLY A 479 1.02 -15.48 17.24
N ALA A 480 0.11 -16.15 16.53
CA ALA A 480 -0.62 -15.58 15.40
C ALA A 480 -1.63 -14.51 15.83
N ARG A 481 -2.38 -14.73 16.93
CA ARG A 481 -3.30 -13.71 17.53
C ARG A 481 -2.52 -12.47 17.95
N ARG A 482 -1.41 -12.64 18.64
CA ARG A 482 -0.51 -11.53 19.03
C ARG A 482 -0.03 -10.76 17.81
N ALA A 483 0.39 -11.45 16.77
CA ALA A 483 0.82 -10.80 15.54
C ALA A 483 -0.32 -10.01 14.88
N ALA A 484 -1.54 -10.54 14.84
CA ALA A 484 -2.70 -9.84 14.33
C ALA A 484 -2.95 -8.52 15.11
N MET A 485 -2.89 -8.55 16.43
CA MET A 485 -3.03 -7.34 17.27
C MET A 485 -1.96 -6.29 16.94
N PHE A 486 -0.68 -6.66 16.94
CA PHE A 486 0.39 -5.71 16.67
C PHE A 486 0.36 -5.19 15.21
N TYR A 487 0.02 -6.02 14.22
CA TYR A 487 -0.19 -5.57 12.85
C TYR A 487 -1.37 -4.60 12.75
N SER A 488 -2.43 -4.79 13.52
CA SER A 488 -3.56 -3.88 13.57
C SER A 488 -3.11 -2.48 14.00
N LEU A 489 -2.39 -2.38 15.11
CA LEU A 489 -1.86 -1.11 15.61
C LEU A 489 -0.81 -0.51 14.67
N ALA A 490 0.11 -1.32 14.14
CA ALA A 490 1.16 -0.86 13.23
C ALA A 490 0.61 -0.29 11.93
N CYS A 491 -0.36 -0.99 11.32
CA CYS A 491 -0.99 -0.53 10.08
C CYS A 491 -1.91 0.67 10.30
N SER A 492 -2.63 0.74 11.43
CA SER A 492 -3.41 1.93 11.82
C SER A 492 -2.51 3.15 11.99
N CYS A 493 -1.40 3.02 12.73
CA CYS A 493 -0.42 4.10 12.86
C CYS A 493 0.09 4.58 11.50
N ARG A 494 0.39 3.64 10.59
CA ARG A 494 0.88 3.98 9.26
C ARG A 494 -0.13 4.74 8.41
N LEU A 495 -1.40 4.31 8.40
CA LEU A 495 -2.45 5.02 7.67
C LEU A 495 -2.73 6.40 8.27
N GLN A 496 -2.57 6.56 9.58
CA GLN A 496 -2.68 7.84 10.28
C GLN A 496 -1.44 8.73 10.16
N GLY A 497 -0.31 8.24 9.62
CA GLY A 497 0.96 8.95 9.64
C GLY A 497 1.55 9.11 11.05
N VAL A 498 1.20 8.22 11.98
CA VAL A 498 1.67 8.21 13.37
C VAL A 498 2.96 7.40 13.46
N ASN A 499 3.95 7.93 14.18
CA ASN A 499 5.16 7.16 14.49
C ASN A 499 4.84 6.02 15.46
N PHE A 500 4.97 4.79 14.98
CA PHE A 500 4.60 3.60 15.75
C PHE A 500 5.41 3.44 17.04
N PHE A 501 6.69 3.78 17.02
CA PHE A 501 7.54 3.71 18.22
C PHE A 501 7.06 4.69 19.28
N LYS A 502 6.87 5.97 18.93
CA LYS A 502 6.38 7.01 19.86
C LYS A 502 5.01 6.60 20.42
N TYR A 503 4.12 6.14 19.53
CA TYR A 503 2.78 5.68 19.91
C TYR A 503 2.80 4.52 20.91
N ILE A 504 3.49 3.42 20.58
CA ILE A 504 3.55 2.24 21.46
C ILE A 504 4.24 2.56 22.79
N SER A 505 5.31 3.37 22.78
CA SER A 505 6.00 3.79 24.01
C SER A 505 5.05 4.52 24.98
N ASP A 506 4.20 5.40 24.45
CA ASP A 506 3.26 6.17 25.24
C ASP A 506 2.08 5.31 25.74
N ILE A 507 1.44 4.54 24.83
CA ILE A 507 0.24 3.78 25.20
C ILE A 507 0.51 2.60 26.14
N ILE A 508 1.73 2.01 26.09
CA ILE A 508 2.11 0.98 27.07
C ILE A 508 2.06 1.55 28.48
N ASN A 509 2.65 2.72 28.71
CA ASN A 509 2.69 3.34 30.01
C ASN A 509 1.27 3.80 30.45
N LYS A 510 0.51 4.42 29.54
CA LYS A 510 -0.88 4.84 29.81
C LYS A 510 -1.79 3.65 30.13
N ALA A 511 -1.71 2.57 29.36
CA ALA A 511 -2.52 1.38 29.61
C ALA A 511 -2.12 0.66 30.90
N ALA A 512 -0.83 0.62 31.25
CA ALA A 512 -0.34 0.03 32.48
C ALA A 512 -0.80 0.82 33.74
N ALA A 513 -0.94 2.14 33.61
CA ALA A 513 -1.42 3.01 34.69
C ALA A 513 -2.95 3.00 34.86
N MET A 514 -3.69 2.37 33.93
CA MET A 514 -5.15 2.30 34.03
C MET A 514 -5.59 1.37 35.20
N PRO A 515 -6.51 1.82 36.07
CA PRO A 515 -7.06 0.98 37.11
C PRO A 515 -7.74 -0.28 36.57
N PRO A 516 -7.75 -1.38 37.30
CA PRO A 516 -8.58 -2.53 36.96
C PRO A 516 -10.05 -2.12 36.77
N ARG A 517 -10.72 -2.72 35.79
CA ARG A 517 -12.11 -2.41 35.39
C ARG A 517 -12.31 -1.02 34.76
N THR A 518 -11.26 -0.42 34.22
CA THR A 518 -11.40 0.82 33.41
C THR A 518 -12.41 0.60 32.27
N PRO A 519 -13.40 1.50 32.09
CA PRO A 519 -14.39 1.39 31.02
C PRO A 519 -13.73 1.32 29.62
N LEU A 520 -14.28 0.50 28.73
CA LEU A 520 -13.75 0.32 27.36
C LEU A 520 -13.69 1.63 26.58
N SER A 521 -14.59 2.58 26.85
CA SER A 521 -14.57 3.92 26.23
C SER A 521 -13.25 4.67 26.43
N LYS A 522 -12.55 4.45 27.55
CA LYS A 522 -11.23 5.06 27.80
C LYS A 522 -10.14 4.50 26.90
N TYR A 523 -10.24 3.25 26.50
CA TYR A 523 -9.32 2.64 25.54
C TYR A 523 -9.54 3.19 24.11
N ARG A 524 -10.74 3.66 23.77
CA ARG A 524 -11.02 4.32 22.48
C ARG A 524 -10.14 5.55 22.28
N ASP A 525 -9.84 6.27 23.36
CA ASP A 525 -8.98 7.46 23.35
C ASP A 525 -7.49 7.14 23.12
N LEU A 526 -7.09 5.90 23.30
CA LEU A 526 -5.73 5.43 23.04
C LEU A 526 -5.53 4.94 21.61
N LEU A 527 -6.59 4.77 20.80
CA LEU A 527 -6.46 4.33 19.42
C LEU A 527 -5.74 5.38 18.57
N PRO A 528 -5.02 4.98 17.50
CA PRO A 528 -4.12 5.85 16.74
C PRO A 528 -4.76 7.13 16.20
N ASP A 529 -6.03 7.07 15.76
CA ASP A 529 -6.79 8.21 15.25
C ASP A 529 -6.99 9.31 16.31
N ARG A 530 -7.45 8.94 17.52
CA ARG A 530 -7.67 9.88 18.62
C ARG A 530 -6.36 10.26 19.31
N TRP A 531 -5.42 9.34 19.41
CA TRP A 531 -4.09 9.62 19.95
C TRP A 531 -3.39 10.71 19.12
N LYS A 532 -3.45 10.64 17.80
CA LYS A 532 -2.90 11.66 16.89
C LYS A 532 -3.52 13.03 17.15
N GLN A 533 -4.85 13.10 17.24
CA GLN A 533 -5.57 14.36 17.47
C GLN A 533 -5.14 15.04 18.78
N LYS A 534 -4.97 14.25 19.86
CA LYS A 534 -4.55 14.78 21.18
C LYS A 534 -3.11 15.29 21.17
N ASN A 535 -2.20 14.66 20.43
CA ASN A 535 -0.80 15.05 20.41
C ASN A 535 -0.53 16.24 19.46
N ILE A 536 -1.26 16.36 18.35
CA ILE A 536 -1.20 17.57 17.49
C ILE A 536 -1.73 18.80 18.23
N ALA A 537 -2.71 18.64 19.11
CA ALA A 537 -3.24 19.75 19.92
C ALA A 537 -2.29 20.22 21.04
N GLN A 538 -1.21 19.46 21.31
CA GLN A 538 -0.20 19.77 22.34
C GLN A 538 1.13 20.29 21.75
N GLU A 539 1.37 20.15 20.43
CA GLU A 539 2.43 20.77 19.66
C GLU A 539 1.96 22.14 19.12
#